data_a39c59067a29b3715c7bfd30bf219436
#
_entry.id   a39c59067a29b3715c7bfd30bf219436
#
_cell.length_a   1.000
_cell.length_b   1.000
_cell.length_c   1.000
_cell.angle_alpha   90.00
_cell.angle_beta   90.00
_cell.angle_gamma   90.00
#
_symmetry.space_group_name_H-M   'P 1'
#
loop_
_entity.id
_entity.type
_entity.pdbx_description
1 polymer ?
#
loop_
_entity_poly.entity_id
_entity_poly.type
_entity_poly.pdbx_seq_one_letter_code
_entity_poly.pdbx_strand_id
1 'polypeptide(L)'
;MDIKYIIIGVVLLIILFAVLKSMKKDAHLEVNKLIDYLGGLDNIVDKQVNLSRFIVTLRDVNKANKEEIQKLGAKGIVEIDNQLKIILGPNSKQLKRYIDELKRK
;
A
#
# COMPACT_ATOMS: atom_id res chain seq x y z
N MET A 1 24.24 4.61 40.02
CA MET A 1 23.22 4.17 39.04
C MET A 1 23.07 2.67 39.18
N ASP A 2 21.86 2.23 39.44
CA ASP A 2 21.59 0.81 39.51
C ASP A 2 21.55 0.19 38.14
N ILE A 3 22.13 -0.98 38.05
CA ILE A 3 22.16 -1.78 36.80
C ILE A 3 20.74 -2.01 36.26
N LYS A 4 19.76 -2.08 37.17
CA LYS A 4 18.36 -2.28 36.79
C LYS A 4 17.84 -1.19 35.87
N TYR A 5 18.18 0.06 36.10
CA TYR A 5 17.75 1.18 35.26
C TYR A 5 18.39 1.16 33.87
N ILE A 6 19.65 0.75 33.85
CA ILE A 6 20.38 0.63 32.58
C ILE A 6 19.76 -0.46 31.71
N ILE A 7 19.41 -1.60 32.31
CA ILE A 7 18.77 -2.72 31.59
C ILE A 7 17.41 -2.30 31.03
N ILE A 8 16.60 -1.61 31.85
CA ILE A 8 15.27 -1.13 31.39
C ILE A 8 15.42 -0.16 30.22
N GLY A 9 16.36 0.76 30.29
CA GLY A 9 16.62 1.73 29.24
C GLY A 9 17.04 1.05 27.91
N VAL A 10 17.92 0.05 28.00
CA VAL A 10 18.39 -0.70 26.84
C VAL A 10 17.26 -1.50 26.22
N VAL A 11 16.44 -2.16 27.04
CA VAL A 11 15.29 -2.94 26.55
C VAL A 11 14.29 -2.03 25.82
N LEU A 12 13.99 -0.87 26.39
CA LEU A 12 13.09 0.10 25.77
C LEU A 12 13.63 0.59 24.42
N LEU A 13 14.93 0.84 24.33
CA LEU A 13 15.58 1.25 23.08
C LEU A 13 15.48 0.17 22.02
N ILE A 14 15.68 -1.08 22.40
CA ILE A 14 15.59 -2.21 21.48
C ILE A 14 14.15 -2.35 20.95
N ILE A 15 13.16 -2.23 21.83
CA ILE A 15 11.76 -2.30 21.45
C ILE A 15 11.40 -1.17 20.49
N LEU A 16 11.80 0.05 20.82
CA LEU A 16 11.55 1.22 19.97
C LEU A 16 12.18 1.06 18.59
N PHE A 17 13.42 0.59 18.53
CA PHE A 17 14.13 0.36 17.30
C PHE A 17 13.46 -0.72 16.44
N ALA A 18 13.01 -1.81 17.08
CA ALA A 18 12.30 -2.89 16.41
C ALA A 18 10.97 -2.41 15.82
N VAL A 19 10.23 -1.61 16.58
CA VAL A 19 8.94 -1.04 16.10
C VAL A 19 9.15 -0.13 14.91
N LEU A 20 10.14 0.77 14.98
CA LEU A 20 10.45 1.68 13.87
C LEU A 20 10.88 0.93 12.61
N LYS A 21 11.67 -0.11 12.77
CA LYS A 21 12.11 -0.95 11.66
C LYS A 21 10.96 -1.72 11.04
N SER A 22 10.07 -2.24 11.87
CA SER A 22 8.89 -2.96 11.44
C SER A 22 7.94 -2.06 10.64
N MET A 23 7.75 -0.83 11.09
CA MET A 23 6.89 0.14 10.38
C MET A 23 7.43 0.46 8.99
N LYS A 24 8.73 0.60 8.83
CA LYS A 24 9.34 0.86 7.52
C LYS A 24 9.20 -0.33 6.57
N LYS A 25 9.37 -1.54 7.08
CA LYS A 25 9.21 -2.76 6.29
C LYS A 25 7.77 -2.93 5.80
N ASP A 26 6.80 -2.65 6.66
CA ASP A 26 5.39 -2.82 6.34
C ASP A 26 4.96 -1.90 5.20
N ALA A 27 5.47 -0.66 5.17
CA ALA A 27 5.15 0.28 4.10
C ALA A 27 5.59 -0.22 2.72
N HIS A 28 6.81 -0.77 2.62
CA HIS A 28 7.31 -1.32 1.35
C HIS A 28 6.58 -2.58 0.92
N LEU A 29 6.27 -3.45 1.87
CA LEU A 29 5.54 -4.69 1.59
C LEU A 29 4.14 -4.41 1.05
N GLU A 30 3.48 -3.37 1.55
CA GLU A 30 2.12 -3.05 1.15
C GLU A 30 2.03 -2.44 -0.25
N VAL A 31 3.04 -1.66 -0.65
CA VAL A 31 3.14 -1.17 -2.04
C VAL A 31 3.31 -2.34 -3.00
N ASN A 32 4.17 -3.29 -2.66
CA ASN A 32 4.36 -4.50 -3.47
C ASN A 32 3.09 -5.33 -3.54
N LYS A 33 2.32 -5.38 -2.45
CA LYS A 33 1.03 -6.07 -2.44
C LYS A 33 0.03 -5.43 -3.40
N LEU A 34 -0.02 -4.10 -3.46
CA LEU A 34 -0.89 -3.41 -4.40
C LEU A 34 -0.52 -3.76 -5.84
N ILE A 35 0.77 -3.78 -6.15
CA ILE A 35 1.24 -4.18 -7.47
C ILE A 35 0.83 -5.62 -7.79
N ASP A 36 1.00 -6.54 -6.82
CA ASP A 36 0.61 -7.93 -6.99
C ASP A 36 -0.90 -8.08 -7.19
N TYR A 37 -1.69 -7.32 -6.46
CA TYR A 37 -3.16 -7.34 -6.60
C TYR A 37 -3.61 -6.81 -7.94
N LEU A 38 -2.82 -5.95 -8.58
CA LEU A 38 -3.08 -5.46 -9.93
C LEU A 38 -2.60 -6.42 -11.03
N GLY A 39 -1.98 -7.54 -10.65
CA GLY A 39 -1.49 -8.54 -11.57
C GLY A 39 0.01 -8.44 -11.87
N GLY A 40 0.75 -7.63 -11.11
CA GLY A 40 2.18 -7.41 -11.30
C GLY A 40 2.48 -6.17 -12.15
N LEU A 41 3.73 -5.72 -12.10
CA LEU A 41 4.15 -4.53 -12.85
C LEU A 41 3.96 -4.69 -14.35
N ASP A 42 4.18 -5.88 -14.88
CA ASP A 42 4.05 -6.16 -16.31
C ASP A 42 2.59 -6.03 -16.78
N ASN A 43 1.65 -6.17 -15.88
CA ASN A 43 0.22 -6.05 -16.19
C ASN A 43 -0.26 -4.60 -16.20
N ILE A 44 0.52 -3.68 -15.62
CA ILE A 44 0.17 -2.26 -15.54
C ILE A 44 0.66 -1.56 -16.80
N VAL A 45 -0.28 -1.09 -17.62
CA VAL A 45 0.03 -0.38 -18.87
C VAL A 45 0.13 1.11 -18.60
N ASP A 46 -0.83 1.67 -17.85
CA ASP A 46 -0.90 3.08 -17.56
C ASP A 46 -1.59 3.30 -16.23
N LYS A 47 -1.33 4.45 -15.61
CA LYS A 47 -1.92 4.80 -14.33
C LYS A 47 -2.14 6.30 -14.25
N GLN A 48 -3.30 6.69 -13.75
CA GLN A 48 -3.68 8.09 -13.58
C GLN A 48 -4.32 8.28 -12.21
N VAL A 49 -4.03 9.39 -11.58
CA VAL A 49 -4.67 9.78 -10.33
C VAL A 49 -5.42 11.08 -10.56
N ASN A 50 -6.71 11.07 -10.25
CA ASN A 50 -7.56 12.23 -10.40
C ASN A 50 -8.38 12.41 -9.13
N LEU A 51 -7.99 13.38 -8.30
CA LEU A 51 -8.64 13.70 -7.02
C LEU A 51 -8.76 12.45 -6.13
N SER A 52 -9.97 11.91 -5.99
CA SER A 52 -10.24 10.74 -5.16
C SER A 52 -10.33 9.45 -5.96
N ARG A 53 -9.86 9.45 -7.21
CA ARG A 53 -9.95 8.29 -8.09
C ARG A 53 -8.57 7.91 -8.59
N PHE A 54 -8.27 6.63 -8.51
CA PHE A 54 -7.09 6.05 -9.12
C PHE A 54 -7.53 5.19 -10.30
N ILE A 55 -7.09 5.55 -11.50
CA ILE A 55 -7.45 4.84 -12.72
C ILE A 55 -6.21 4.12 -13.23
N VAL A 56 -6.28 2.80 -13.29
CA VAL A 56 -5.18 1.99 -13.78
C VAL A 56 -5.63 1.20 -15.00
N THR A 57 -4.83 1.25 -16.06
CA THR A 57 -5.06 0.46 -17.27
C THR A 57 -4.20 -0.79 -17.19
N LEU A 58 -4.83 -1.95 -17.35
CA LEU A 58 -4.19 -3.24 -17.23
C LEU A 58 -4.21 -3.97 -18.59
N ARG A 59 -3.22 -4.82 -18.81
CA ARG A 59 -3.21 -5.70 -19.98
C ARG A 59 -4.30 -6.75 -19.88
N ASP A 60 -4.45 -7.31 -18.67
CA ASP A 60 -5.47 -8.29 -18.36
C ASP A 60 -6.09 -7.95 -17.02
N VAL A 61 -7.29 -7.41 -17.06
CA VAL A 61 -8.02 -7.00 -15.88
C VAL A 61 -8.42 -8.19 -14.99
N ASN A 62 -8.49 -9.37 -15.57
CA ASN A 62 -8.83 -10.59 -14.82
C ASN A 62 -7.73 -11.01 -13.85
N LYS A 63 -6.51 -10.54 -14.05
CA LYS A 63 -5.40 -10.80 -13.12
C LYS A 63 -5.46 -9.92 -11.87
N ALA A 64 -6.30 -8.89 -11.87
CA ALA A 64 -6.44 -8.01 -10.72
C ALA A 64 -7.33 -8.64 -9.65
N ASN A 65 -6.89 -8.56 -8.39
CA ASN A 65 -7.66 -9.02 -7.25
C ASN A 65 -8.39 -7.84 -6.61
N LYS A 66 -9.61 -7.60 -7.08
CA LYS A 66 -10.41 -6.45 -6.67
C LYS A 66 -10.76 -6.49 -5.18
N GLU A 67 -11.04 -7.67 -4.65
CA GLU A 67 -11.41 -7.83 -3.25
C GLU A 67 -10.28 -7.40 -2.32
N GLU A 68 -9.06 -7.79 -2.62
CA GLU A 68 -7.90 -7.42 -1.82
C GLU A 68 -7.57 -5.94 -1.94
N ILE A 69 -7.72 -5.38 -3.13
CA ILE A 69 -7.54 -3.93 -3.33
C ILE A 69 -8.55 -3.14 -2.49
N GLN A 70 -9.78 -3.60 -2.44
CA GLN A 70 -10.82 -2.95 -1.65
C GLN A 70 -10.50 -2.98 -0.16
N LYS A 71 -9.90 -4.06 0.33
CA LYS A 71 -9.47 -4.18 1.73
C LYS A 71 -8.38 -3.18 2.11
N LEU A 72 -7.64 -2.67 1.14
CA LEU A 72 -6.62 -1.65 1.40
C LEU A 72 -7.19 -0.26 1.70
N GLY A 73 -8.51 -0.11 1.61
CA GLY A 73 -9.17 1.14 1.95
C GLY A 73 -9.95 1.76 0.80
N ALA A 74 -10.11 1.07 -0.31
CA ALA A 74 -10.89 1.57 -1.42
C ALA A 74 -12.38 1.58 -1.05
N LYS A 75 -13.05 2.68 -1.36
CA LYS A 75 -14.50 2.80 -1.16
C LYS A 75 -15.27 1.96 -2.17
N GLY A 76 -14.73 1.84 -3.38
CA GLY A 76 -15.32 1.04 -4.42
C GLY A 76 -14.36 0.85 -5.57
N ILE A 77 -14.63 -0.13 -6.42
CA ILE A 77 -13.82 -0.41 -7.61
C ILE A 77 -14.76 -0.63 -8.77
N VAL A 78 -14.55 0.11 -9.86
CA VAL A 78 -15.33 -0.01 -11.08
C VAL A 78 -14.42 -0.55 -12.20
N GLU A 79 -14.84 -1.61 -12.83
CA GLU A 79 -14.13 -2.20 -13.96
C GLU A 79 -14.79 -1.73 -15.27
N ILE A 80 -14.00 -1.11 -16.15
CA ILE A 80 -14.44 -0.68 -17.46
C ILE A 80 -13.39 -1.11 -18.48
N ASP A 81 -13.75 -2.06 -19.35
CA ASP A 81 -12.82 -2.66 -20.32
C ASP A 81 -11.56 -3.18 -19.61
N ASN A 82 -10.39 -2.64 -19.95
CA ASN A 82 -9.12 -3.01 -19.30
C ASN A 82 -8.71 -2.03 -18.21
N GLN A 83 -9.62 -1.18 -17.76
CA GLN A 83 -9.34 -0.17 -16.73
C GLN A 83 -10.04 -0.49 -15.43
N LEU A 84 -9.34 -0.26 -14.33
CA LEU A 84 -9.91 -0.29 -12.99
C LEU A 84 -9.94 1.11 -12.44
N LYS A 85 -11.11 1.59 -12.06
CA LYS A 85 -11.27 2.85 -11.35
C LYS A 85 -11.42 2.52 -9.88
N ILE A 86 -10.41 2.88 -9.10
CA ILE A 86 -10.41 2.67 -7.66
C ILE A 86 -10.82 3.97 -6.99
N ILE A 87 -11.97 3.95 -6.32
CA ILE A 87 -12.50 5.11 -5.63
C ILE A 87 -11.92 5.14 -4.23
N LEU A 88 -11.19 6.21 -3.91
CA LEU A 88 -10.55 6.38 -2.62
C LEU A 88 -11.56 6.90 -1.61
N GLY A 89 -11.73 6.18 -0.50
CA GLY A 89 -12.63 6.58 0.56
C GLY A 89 -11.92 7.37 1.66
N PRO A 90 -12.66 7.76 2.71
CA PRO A 90 -12.06 8.51 3.82
C PRO A 90 -11.00 7.72 4.59
N ASN A 91 -11.04 6.40 4.54
CA ASN A 91 -10.06 5.53 5.21
C ASN A 91 -8.92 5.09 4.28
N SER A 92 -8.73 5.80 3.17
CA SER A 92 -7.79 5.40 2.12
C SER A 92 -6.42 6.07 2.23
N LYS A 93 -6.05 6.60 3.40
CA LYS A 93 -4.74 7.24 3.59
C LYS A 93 -3.57 6.34 3.21
N GLN A 94 -3.64 5.08 3.61
CA GLN A 94 -2.61 4.10 3.26
C GLN A 94 -2.61 3.83 1.76
N LEU A 95 -3.77 3.65 1.18
CA LEU A 95 -3.91 3.39 -0.25
C LEU A 95 -3.37 4.57 -1.08
N LYS A 96 -3.66 5.81 -0.66
CA LYS A 96 -3.10 6.99 -1.31
C LYS A 96 -1.59 7.01 -1.27
N ARG A 97 -1.00 6.62 -0.15
CA ARG A 97 0.45 6.57 0.02
C ARG A 97 1.06 5.53 -0.92
N TYR A 98 0.44 4.38 -1.08
CA TYR A 98 0.91 3.35 -1.99
C TYR A 98 0.81 3.80 -3.44
N ILE A 99 -0.26 4.47 -3.79
CA ILE A 99 -0.47 5.01 -5.13
C ILE A 99 0.58 6.07 -5.46
N ASP A 100 0.89 6.94 -4.51
CA ASP A 100 1.91 7.98 -4.70
C ASP A 100 3.30 7.35 -4.92
N GLU A 101 3.63 6.30 -4.18
CA GLU A 101 4.88 5.58 -4.40
C GLU A 101 4.89 4.86 -5.74
N LEU A 102 3.77 4.29 -6.15
CA LEU A 102 3.63 3.64 -7.44
C LEU A 102 3.87 4.61 -8.58
N LYS A 103 3.41 5.85 -8.42
CA LYS A 103 3.61 6.91 -9.41
C LYS A 103 5.08 7.27 -9.60
N ARG A 104 5.87 7.17 -8.54
CA ARG A 104 7.31 7.49 -8.58
C ARG A 104 8.13 6.42 -9.30
N LYS A 105 7.59 5.24 -9.45
CA LYS A 105 8.22 4.15 -10.18
C LYS A 105 7.63 4.06 -11.58
#